data_48c8887b8b2ca9a6c0260ab57c1d1264
#
_entry.id   48c8887b8b2ca9a6c0260ab57c1d1264
#
_cell.length_a   1.000
_cell.length_b   1.000
_cell.length_c   1.000
_cell.angle_alpha   90.00
_cell.angle_beta   90.00
_cell.angle_gamma   90.00
#
_symmetry.space_group_name_H-M   'P 1'
#
loop_
_entity.id
_entity.type
_entity.pdbx_description
1 polymer ?
#
loop_
_entity_poly.entity_id
_entity_poly.type
_entity_poly.pdbx_seq_one_letter_code
_entity_poly.pdbx_strand_id
1 'polypeptide(L)'
;MDVYLSGTYGRPFVVRELEEMDFYIGAPHSEIRHPDLEECYGNAETQVEDKLYILESFIYIQEWMIPYIDNKVWRFMLDSGAFTFMDQKAQGVKSMVDEESVNWSDYVRRYADFIIEHDIELFFELDIDVVVGFDEVKKLRKQLEARTGKRSIPVWHKSRGLQNWKDTVKEYDYVAIGGVVSGEIKRGERKFFNPMCDIAHAQNTRVHGLGVSPSGMTGAVVPSGTGLQQYRFDSVDSTNWTMGNRAGFICYFDGRTIKRLDKPEGTKMKAREAAKHNFREWVKYQRYMKHAGWRLEP
;
A
#
# COMPACT_ATOMS: atom_id res chain seq x y z
N MET A 1 -7.65 -4.06 -9.44
CA MET A 1 -6.66 -3.25 -8.66
C MET A 1 -6.67 -3.73 -7.23
N ASP A 2 -5.52 -4.11 -6.72
CA ASP A 2 -5.37 -4.52 -5.33
C ASP A 2 -5.04 -3.30 -4.46
N VAL A 3 -5.74 -3.14 -3.32
CA VAL A 3 -5.52 -2.02 -2.39
C VAL A 3 -4.90 -2.56 -1.12
N TYR A 4 -3.63 -2.25 -0.87
CA TYR A 4 -2.93 -2.66 0.34
C TYR A 4 -3.16 -1.67 1.48
N LEU A 5 -3.43 -2.17 2.68
CA LEU A 5 -3.58 -1.37 3.88
C LEU A 5 -2.26 -1.36 4.64
N SER A 6 -1.68 -0.17 4.84
CA SER A 6 -0.40 0.02 5.50
C SER A 6 -0.58 0.59 6.91
N GLY A 7 0.39 0.38 7.80
CA GLY A 7 0.41 0.97 9.14
C GLY A 7 -0.40 0.20 10.18
N THR A 8 -0.46 -1.13 10.06
CA THR A 8 -1.12 -2.00 11.06
C THR A 8 -0.26 -2.25 12.29
N TYR A 9 1.06 -2.03 12.20
CA TYR A 9 2.06 -2.37 13.22
C TYR A 9 1.71 -1.92 14.65
N GLY A 10 1.15 -0.74 14.81
CA GLY A 10 0.75 -0.22 16.13
C GLY A 10 -0.69 -0.58 16.55
N ARG A 11 -1.38 -1.46 15.82
CA ARG A 11 -2.83 -1.68 15.98
C ARG A 11 -3.26 -3.15 15.86
N PRO A 12 -2.65 -4.07 16.61
CA PRO A 12 -2.98 -5.51 16.52
C PRO A 12 -4.46 -5.79 16.80
N PHE A 13 -5.11 -4.96 17.62
CA PHE A 13 -6.53 -5.09 17.94
C PHE A 13 -7.46 -4.94 16.73
N VAL A 14 -7.04 -4.23 15.69
CA VAL A 14 -7.84 -4.03 14.48
C VAL A 14 -7.89 -5.32 13.67
N VAL A 15 -6.76 -6.00 13.56
CA VAL A 15 -6.64 -7.26 12.81
C VAL A 15 -7.33 -8.40 13.57
N ARG A 16 -7.08 -8.51 14.89
CA ARG A 16 -7.71 -9.55 15.74
C ARG A 16 -9.22 -9.47 15.74
N GLU A 17 -9.78 -8.28 15.67
CA GLU A 17 -11.23 -8.12 15.65
C GLU A 17 -11.86 -8.52 14.30
N LEU A 18 -11.08 -8.52 13.22
CA LEU A 18 -11.52 -9.11 11.95
C LEU A 18 -11.51 -10.63 12.00
N GLU A 19 -10.63 -11.25 12.81
CA GLU A 19 -10.62 -12.70 13.03
C GLU A 19 -11.80 -13.16 13.88
N GLU A 20 -12.11 -12.42 14.96
CA GLU A 20 -13.29 -12.68 15.80
C GLU A 20 -14.59 -12.46 15.01
N MET A 21 -14.52 -11.70 13.93
CA MET A 21 -15.56 -11.57 12.94
C MET A 21 -15.33 -12.58 11.79
N ASP A 22 -15.13 -13.88 12.08
CA ASP A 22 -15.14 -15.02 11.13
C ASP A 22 -16.18 -14.90 10.01
N PHE A 23 -17.03 -14.01 10.26
CA PHE A 23 -18.08 -13.41 9.52
C PHE A 23 -17.65 -12.73 8.21
N TYR A 24 -16.39 -12.31 8.06
CA TYR A 24 -15.94 -11.55 6.90
C TYR A 24 -14.97 -12.28 5.98
N ILE A 25 -14.38 -13.37 6.43
CA ILE A 25 -13.39 -14.11 5.64
C ILE A 25 -13.98 -15.35 4.99
N GLY A 26 -15.12 -15.86 5.45
CA GLY A 26 -15.64 -17.15 4.95
C GLY A 26 -17.16 -17.32 5.01
N ALA A 27 -17.94 -16.39 5.53
CA ALA A 27 -19.40 -16.53 5.56
C ALA A 27 -20.04 -15.92 4.31
N PRO A 28 -20.73 -16.71 3.50
CA PRO A 28 -21.66 -16.15 2.55
C PRO A 28 -22.80 -15.53 3.35
N HIS A 29 -23.02 -14.25 3.24
CA HIS A 29 -24.22 -13.57 3.76
C HIS A 29 -24.25 -13.16 5.23
N SER A 30 -23.66 -12.07 5.56
CA SER A 30 -24.16 -11.30 6.67
C SER A 30 -25.20 -10.30 6.18
N GLU A 31 -26.19 -10.03 7.04
CA GLU A 31 -27.42 -9.30 6.79
C GLU A 31 -27.29 -7.80 6.42
N ILE A 32 -26.11 -7.33 6.07
CA ILE A 32 -25.91 -6.00 5.50
C ILE A 32 -25.85 -6.14 3.98
N ARG A 33 -27.00 -6.44 3.39
CA ARG A 33 -27.20 -6.36 1.95
C ARG A 33 -27.20 -4.89 1.54
N HIS A 34 -26.12 -4.43 0.93
CA HIS A 34 -26.17 -3.20 0.15
C HIS A 34 -26.57 -3.62 -1.26
N PRO A 35 -27.71 -3.14 -1.81
CA PRO A 35 -28.18 -3.57 -3.13
C PRO A 35 -27.13 -3.42 -4.23
N ASP A 36 -26.31 -2.37 -4.18
CA ASP A 36 -25.24 -2.11 -5.14
C ASP A 36 -24.06 -3.10 -5.03
N LEU A 37 -23.91 -3.79 -3.89
CA LEU A 37 -22.91 -4.83 -3.72
C LEU A 37 -23.37 -6.17 -4.29
N GLU A 38 -24.66 -6.49 -4.25
CA GLU A 38 -25.22 -7.70 -4.90
C GLU A 38 -25.06 -7.63 -6.41
N GLU A 39 -25.19 -6.46 -7.01
CA GLU A 39 -24.99 -6.25 -8.45
C GLU A 39 -23.48 -6.37 -8.84
N CYS A 40 -22.58 -5.96 -7.94
CA CYS A 40 -21.13 -6.07 -8.15
C CYS A 40 -20.56 -7.47 -7.87
N TYR A 41 -21.14 -8.23 -6.94
CA TYR A 41 -20.59 -9.53 -6.52
C TYR A 41 -21.23 -10.71 -7.25
N GLY A 42 -22.32 -10.51 -8.00
CA GLY A 42 -23.04 -11.57 -8.71
C GLY A 42 -23.33 -12.78 -7.82
N ASN A 43 -24.23 -13.65 -8.19
CA ASN A 43 -24.50 -14.92 -7.50
C ASN A 43 -23.37 -15.97 -7.67
N ALA A 44 -22.10 -15.52 -7.69
CA ALA A 44 -20.96 -16.40 -7.79
C ALA A 44 -20.67 -17.01 -6.41
N GLU A 45 -21.09 -18.24 -6.20
CA GLU A 45 -20.52 -19.21 -5.24
C GLU A 45 -19.02 -19.45 -5.49
N THR A 46 -18.28 -18.48 -5.96
CA THR A 46 -16.83 -18.56 -6.06
C THR A 46 -16.28 -18.26 -4.68
N GLN A 47 -15.79 -19.30 -4.02
CA GLN A 47 -14.84 -19.24 -2.91
C GLN A 47 -13.57 -18.49 -3.37
N VAL A 48 -13.69 -17.20 -3.57
CA VAL A 48 -12.51 -16.36 -3.72
C VAL A 48 -11.95 -16.25 -2.30
N GLU A 49 -10.78 -16.83 -2.06
CA GLU A 49 -10.00 -16.58 -0.84
C GLU A 49 -9.85 -15.07 -0.67
N ASP A 50 -10.69 -14.46 0.15
CA ASP A 50 -10.67 -13.03 0.41
C ASP A 50 -9.56 -12.69 1.41
N LYS A 51 -8.32 -12.95 0.99
CA LYS A 51 -7.14 -12.56 1.78
C LYS A 51 -7.12 -11.06 2.00
N LEU A 52 -6.76 -10.67 3.19
CA LEU A 52 -6.49 -9.28 3.50
C LEU A 52 -5.17 -8.85 2.85
N TYR A 53 -5.17 -7.73 2.13
CA TYR A 53 -3.99 -7.18 1.49
C TYR A 53 -3.33 -6.19 2.44
N ILE A 54 -2.14 -6.52 2.91
CA ILE A 54 -1.37 -5.74 3.87
C ILE A 54 0.00 -5.41 3.30
N LEU A 55 0.40 -4.13 3.44
CA LEU A 55 1.76 -3.68 3.20
C LEU A 55 2.33 -3.15 4.51
N GLU A 56 3.48 -3.66 4.91
CA GLU A 56 4.21 -3.13 6.08
C GLU A 56 5.68 -2.94 5.78
N SER A 57 6.26 -1.94 6.44
CA SER A 57 7.69 -1.70 6.40
C SER A 57 8.44 -2.69 7.27
N PHE A 58 9.57 -3.20 6.77
CA PHE A 58 10.46 -4.13 7.47
C PHE A 58 10.81 -3.67 8.89
N ILE A 59 11.07 -2.39 9.07
CA ILE A 59 11.42 -1.82 10.39
C ILE A 59 10.25 -1.77 11.38
N TYR A 60 9.01 -1.94 10.93
CA TYR A 60 7.80 -1.91 11.75
C TYR A 60 7.16 -3.28 11.95
N ILE A 61 7.77 -4.34 11.43
CA ILE A 61 7.29 -5.70 11.65
C ILE A 61 7.30 -6.01 13.14
N GLN A 62 6.20 -6.59 13.61
CA GLN A 62 6.00 -7.01 15.00
C GLN A 62 5.80 -8.53 15.06
N GLU A 63 6.20 -9.16 16.16
CA GLU A 63 6.07 -10.61 16.35
C GLU A 63 4.65 -11.15 16.09
N TRP A 64 3.63 -10.39 16.47
CA TRP A 64 2.24 -10.79 16.26
C TRP A 64 1.82 -10.89 14.77
N MET A 65 2.57 -10.26 13.84
CA MET A 65 2.31 -10.31 12.39
C MET A 65 2.85 -11.58 11.75
N ILE A 66 3.89 -12.16 12.34
CA ILE A 66 4.62 -13.29 11.74
C ILE A 66 3.70 -14.47 11.39
N PRO A 67 2.80 -14.94 12.27
CA PRO A 67 1.89 -16.04 11.92
C PRO A 67 1.00 -15.75 10.70
N TYR A 68 0.59 -14.50 10.49
CA TYR A 68 -0.24 -14.11 9.33
C TYR A 68 0.57 -14.09 8.03
N ILE A 69 1.85 -13.73 8.13
CA ILE A 69 2.79 -13.71 7.00
C ILE A 69 3.15 -15.16 6.62
N ASP A 70 3.60 -15.96 7.57
CA ASP A 70 4.11 -17.32 7.34
C ASP A 70 3.00 -18.27 6.85
N ASN A 71 1.81 -18.18 7.43
CA ASN A 71 0.67 -19.01 7.01
C ASN A 71 -0.04 -18.44 5.78
N LYS A 72 0.48 -17.36 5.16
CA LYS A 72 -0.09 -16.72 3.97
C LYS A 72 -1.56 -16.31 4.15
N VAL A 73 -1.95 -15.98 5.39
CA VAL A 73 -3.28 -15.44 5.71
C VAL A 73 -3.49 -14.11 5.03
N TRP A 74 -2.43 -13.29 4.97
CA TRP A 74 -2.43 -12.04 4.22
C TRP A 74 -1.87 -12.23 2.80
N ARG A 75 -2.37 -11.42 1.87
CA ARG A 75 -1.62 -11.05 0.68
C ARG A 75 -0.62 -9.98 1.11
N PHE A 76 0.60 -10.38 1.37
CA PHE A 76 1.58 -9.52 2.03
C PHE A 76 2.55 -8.90 1.03
N MET A 77 2.85 -7.61 1.24
CA MET A 77 3.87 -6.88 0.51
C MET A 77 4.79 -6.19 1.52
N LEU A 78 6.08 -6.38 1.39
CA LEU A 78 7.08 -5.85 2.32
C LEU A 78 7.75 -4.62 1.74
N ASP A 79 7.60 -3.47 2.42
CA ASP A 79 8.37 -2.27 2.15
C ASP A 79 9.70 -2.31 2.90
N SER A 80 10.74 -1.75 2.30
CA SER A 80 12.08 -1.74 2.89
C SER A 80 12.20 -0.89 4.17
N GLY A 81 11.26 0.02 4.40
CA GLY A 81 11.29 0.98 5.51
C GLY A 81 12.24 2.16 5.29
N ALA A 82 12.85 2.25 4.14
CA ALA A 82 13.87 3.26 3.83
C ALA A 82 13.33 4.69 3.91
N PHE A 83 12.05 4.90 3.57
CA PHE A 83 11.40 6.23 3.67
C PHE A 83 11.44 6.82 5.08
N THR A 84 11.44 5.99 6.12
CA THR A 84 11.51 6.45 7.51
C THR A 84 12.81 7.20 7.81
N PHE A 85 13.91 6.80 7.19
CA PHE A 85 15.20 7.49 7.34
C PHE A 85 15.20 8.86 6.63
N MET A 86 14.41 9.02 5.57
CA MET A 86 14.29 10.28 4.83
C MET A 86 13.36 11.29 5.51
N ASP A 87 12.25 10.83 6.09
CA ASP A 87 11.23 11.71 6.69
C ASP A 87 11.76 12.38 7.97
N GLN A 88 12.60 11.71 8.75
CA GLN A 88 13.26 12.28 9.92
C GLN A 88 14.13 13.49 9.57
N LYS A 89 14.83 13.46 8.45
CA LYS A 89 15.64 14.56 7.94
C LYS A 89 14.79 15.75 7.49
N ALA A 90 13.71 15.50 6.77
CA ALA A 90 12.80 16.53 6.29
C ALA A 90 12.07 17.25 7.42
N GLN A 91 11.81 16.60 8.55
CA GLN A 91 11.13 17.15 9.72
C GLN A 91 12.06 17.82 10.73
N GLY A 92 13.37 17.87 10.47
CA GLY A 92 14.36 18.45 11.38
C GLY A 92 14.48 17.68 12.72
N VAL A 93 13.93 16.47 12.79
CA VAL A 93 14.11 15.59 13.93
C VAL A 93 15.52 15.01 13.82
N LYS A 94 16.37 15.25 14.82
CA LYS A 94 17.65 14.53 14.90
C LYS A 94 17.35 13.04 14.90
N SER A 95 17.72 12.38 13.78
CA SER A 95 17.65 10.94 13.69
C SER A 95 18.38 10.34 14.90
N MET A 96 17.76 9.37 15.57
CA MET A 96 18.46 8.57 16.59
C MET A 96 19.55 7.68 15.94
N VAL A 97 19.57 7.62 14.62
CA VAL A 97 20.57 6.93 13.80
C VAL A 97 21.24 7.99 12.93
N ASP A 98 22.55 8.14 13.11
CA ASP A 98 23.39 9.01 12.28
C ASP A 98 23.38 8.43 10.86
N GLU A 99 22.75 9.12 9.89
CA GLU A 99 22.54 8.63 8.51
C GLU A 99 23.89 8.30 7.83
N GLU A 100 24.97 9.00 8.18
CA GLU A 100 26.32 8.73 7.70
C GLU A 100 26.89 7.41 8.27
N SER A 101 26.28 6.85 9.32
CA SER A 101 26.73 5.62 9.97
C SER A 101 25.93 4.36 9.58
N VAL A 102 24.85 4.48 8.78
CA VAL A 102 24.05 3.31 8.37
C VAL A 102 24.84 2.46 7.38
N ASN A 103 25.16 1.25 7.81
CA ASN A 103 25.72 0.25 6.90
C ASN A 103 24.60 -0.35 6.02
N TRP A 104 24.37 0.25 4.85
CA TRP A 104 23.31 -0.18 3.93
C TRP A 104 23.49 -1.60 3.44
N SER A 105 24.71 -2.09 3.28
CA SER A 105 24.96 -3.49 2.92
C SER A 105 24.52 -4.45 4.03
N ASP A 106 24.74 -4.10 5.30
CA ASP A 106 24.23 -4.88 6.43
C ASP A 106 22.69 -4.79 6.53
N TYR A 107 22.12 -3.62 6.25
CA TYR A 107 20.66 -3.46 6.19
C TYR A 107 20.05 -4.37 5.12
N VAL A 108 20.58 -4.35 3.88
CA VAL A 108 20.16 -5.24 2.80
C VAL A 108 20.28 -6.71 3.21
N ARG A 109 21.37 -7.09 3.87
CA ARG A 109 21.55 -8.47 4.35
C ARG A 109 20.43 -8.89 5.31
N ARG A 110 20.13 -8.09 6.34
CA ARG A 110 19.06 -8.37 7.29
C ARG A 110 17.67 -8.38 6.63
N TYR A 111 17.43 -7.46 5.71
CA TYR A 111 16.20 -7.39 4.95
C TYR A 111 16.02 -8.63 4.07
N ALA A 112 17.08 -9.05 3.38
CA ALA A 112 17.06 -10.28 2.57
C ALA A 112 16.88 -11.54 3.42
N ASP A 113 17.54 -11.61 4.59
CA ASP A 113 17.39 -12.75 5.51
C ASP A 113 15.94 -12.89 5.97
N PHE A 114 15.27 -11.79 6.30
CA PHE A 114 13.86 -11.78 6.65
C PHE A 114 12.97 -12.23 5.49
N ILE A 115 13.23 -11.77 4.27
CA ILE A 115 12.50 -12.18 3.07
C ILE A 115 12.61 -13.69 2.84
N ILE A 116 13.80 -14.25 3.04
CA ILE A 116 14.06 -15.69 2.89
C ILE A 116 13.38 -16.47 4.00
N GLU A 117 13.57 -16.07 5.26
CA GLU A 117 13.03 -16.74 6.44
C GLU A 117 11.51 -16.89 6.38
N HIS A 118 10.80 -15.84 5.94
CA HIS A 118 9.33 -15.80 5.89
C HIS A 118 8.77 -16.03 4.49
N ASP A 119 9.62 -16.47 3.54
CA ASP A 119 9.24 -16.74 2.15
C ASP A 119 8.39 -15.63 1.53
N ILE A 120 8.83 -14.38 1.65
CA ILE A 120 8.11 -13.21 1.12
C ILE A 120 8.30 -13.13 -0.39
N GLU A 121 7.21 -13.02 -1.13
CA GLU A 121 7.22 -12.96 -2.59
C GLU A 121 7.25 -11.54 -3.14
N LEU A 122 6.55 -10.61 -2.46
CA LEU A 122 6.40 -9.23 -2.91
C LEU A 122 7.14 -8.30 -1.94
N PHE A 123 8.22 -7.68 -2.42
CA PHE A 123 9.01 -6.76 -1.62
C PHE A 123 9.66 -5.69 -2.49
N PHE A 124 9.79 -4.49 -1.92
CA PHE A 124 10.40 -3.36 -2.63
C PHE A 124 11.93 -3.36 -2.51
N GLU A 125 12.59 -2.72 -3.48
CA GLU A 125 13.98 -2.31 -3.32
C GLU A 125 14.14 -1.32 -2.16
N LEU A 126 15.38 -0.97 -1.80
CA LEU A 126 15.63 0.13 -0.88
C LEU A 126 15.43 1.46 -1.62
N ASP A 127 14.33 2.16 -1.32
CA ASP A 127 14.00 3.45 -1.91
C ASP A 127 14.68 4.60 -1.16
N ILE A 128 16.01 4.72 -1.34
CA ILE A 128 16.91 5.65 -0.63
C ILE A 128 17.77 6.50 -1.57
N ASP A 129 17.37 6.71 -2.80
CA ASP A 129 18.18 7.42 -3.80
C ASP A 129 18.49 8.88 -3.40
N VAL A 130 17.63 9.52 -2.63
CA VAL A 130 17.89 10.86 -2.07
C VAL A 130 18.98 10.86 -0.99
N VAL A 131 19.31 9.70 -0.43
CA VAL A 131 20.35 9.54 0.60
C VAL A 131 21.67 9.11 -0.03
N VAL A 132 21.65 8.05 -0.83
CA VAL A 132 22.87 7.40 -1.35
C VAL A 132 23.08 7.57 -2.85
N GLY A 133 22.11 8.14 -3.56
CA GLY A 133 22.13 8.25 -5.01
C GLY A 133 21.62 6.99 -5.73
N PHE A 134 21.13 7.18 -6.94
CA PHE A 134 20.46 6.11 -7.69
C PHE A 134 21.40 4.95 -8.08
N ASP A 135 22.69 5.23 -8.35
CA ASP A 135 23.64 4.18 -8.71
C ASP A 135 23.92 3.23 -7.53
N GLU A 136 23.91 3.75 -6.31
CA GLU A 136 24.05 2.91 -5.13
C GLU A 136 22.78 2.09 -4.88
N VAL A 137 21.59 2.67 -5.06
CA VAL A 137 20.33 1.92 -5.00
C VAL A 137 20.34 0.73 -5.96
N LYS A 138 20.84 0.91 -7.19
CA LYS A 138 20.97 -0.19 -8.16
C LYS A 138 21.90 -1.31 -7.68
N LYS A 139 23.01 -0.97 -7.00
CA LYS A 139 23.92 -1.97 -6.43
C LYS A 139 23.27 -2.72 -5.27
N LEU A 140 22.62 -2.00 -4.35
CA LEU A 140 21.92 -2.59 -3.21
C LEU A 140 20.78 -3.49 -3.67
N ARG A 141 20.02 -3.11 -4.69
CA ARG A 141 18.98 -3.94 -5.32
C ARG A 141 19.58 -5.24 -5.88
N LYS A 142 20.69 -5.17 -6.61
CA LYS A 142 21.38 -6.37 -7.10
C LYS A 142 21.84 -7.28 -5.97
N GLN A 143 22.35 -6.73 -4.87
CA GLN A 143 22.73 -7.51 -3.68
C GLN A 143 21.51 -8.20 -3.06
N LEU A 144 20.39 -7.47 -2.92
CA LEU A 144 19.13 -7.98 -2.41
C LEU A 144 18.63 -9.15 -3.25
N GLU A 145 18.51 -8.97 -4.56
CA GLU A 145 18.02 -9.97 -5.50
C GLU A 145 18.95 -11.20 -5.58
N ALA A 146 20.26 -10.99 -5.60
CA ALA A 146 21.24 -12.09 -5.59
C ALA A 146 21.14 -12.93 -4.31
N ARG A 147 20.90 -12.30 -3.15
CA ARG A 147 20.78 -13.02 -1.87
C ARG A 147 19.45 -13.75 -1.73
N THR A 148 18.35 -13.12 -2.12
CA THR A 148 17.01 -13.71 -2.01
C THR A 148 16.69 -14.72 -3.11
N GLY A 149 17.38 -14.66 -4.24
CA GLY A 149 17.03 -15.41 -5.45
C GLY A 149 15.71 -14.96 -6.09
N LYS A 150 15.14 -13.85 -5.63
CA LYS A 150 13.84 -13.31 -6.07
C LYS A 150 14.04 -11.90 -6.64
N ARG A 151 13.10 -11.47 -7.50
CA ARG A 151 13.09 -10.10 -8.04
C ARG A 151 12.39 -9.18 -7.05
N SER A 152 13.02 -8.04 -6.77
CA SER A 152 12.39 -6.95 -6.00
C SER A 152 11.49 -6.09 -6.88
N ILE A 153 10.64 -5.28 -6.28
CA ILE A 153 9.83 -4.26 -6.97
C ILE A 153 10.64 -2.95 -6.96
N PRO A 154 11.24 -2.52 -8.09
CA PRO A 154 11.94 -1.25 -8.15
C PRO A 154 10.95 -0.08 -8.07
N VAL A 155 11.37 0.99 -7.38
CA VAL A 155 10.56 2.19 -7.19
C VAL A 155 11.05 3.29 -8.10
N TRP A 156 10.24 3.72 -9.06
CA TRP A 156 10.57 4.85 -9.93
C TRP A 156 10.15 6.17 -9.31
N HIS A 157 11.04 7.15 -9.38
CA HIS A 157 10.81 8.54 -9.03
C HIS A 157 10.82 9.45 -10.25
N LYS A 158 10.02 10.53 -10.22
CA LYS A 158 9.92 11.48 -11.32
C LYS A 158 11.28 12.07 -11.71
N SER A 159 12.15 12.32 -10.75
CA SER A 159 13.53 12.77 -10.93
C SER A 159 14.38 11.88 -11.82
N ARG A 160 14.07 10.57 -11.89
CA ARG A 160 14.79 9.59 -12.73
C ARG A 160 14.44 9.69 -14.22
N GLY A 161 13.37 10.40 -14.58
CA GLY A 161 12.95 10.68 -15.95
C GLY A 161 12.27 9.49 -16.66
N LEU A 162 11.64 9.80 -17.79
CA LEU A 162 10.84 8.84 -18.55
C LEU A 162 11.67 7.70 -19.18
N GLN A 163 12.91 7.98 -19.58
CA GLN A 163 13.75 6.93 -20.16
C GLN A 163 14.05 5.83 -19.14
N ASN A 164 14.39 6.21 -17.90
CA ASN A 164 14.58 5.25 -16.82
C ASN A 164 13.32 4.39 -16.59
N TRP A 165 12.12 4.99 -16.63
CA TRP A 165 10.87 4.23 -16.55
C TRP A 165 10.77 3.17 -17.64
N LYS A 166 10.97 3.58 -18.91
CA LYS A 166 10.89 2.67 -20.06
C LYS A 166 11.90 1.51 -19.99
N ASP A 167 13.07 1.77 -19.42
CA ASP A 167 14.10 0.74 -19.27
C ASP A 167 13.74 -0.22 -18.12
N THR A 168 13.24 0.33 -17.00
CA THR A 168 12.85 -0.47 -15.83
C THR A 168 11.67 -1.40 -16.14
N VAL A 169 10.64 -0.94 -16.85
CA VAL A 169 9.47 -1.78 -17.20
C VAL A 169 9.78 -2.87 -18.24
N LYS A 170 10.90 -2.79 -18.95
CA LYS A 170 11.37 -3.88 -19.82
C LYS A 170 12.14 -4.96 -19.04
N GLU A 171 12.73 -4.57 -17.92
CA GLU A 171 13.56 -5.46 -17.12
C GLU A 171 12.76 -6.19 -16.04
N TYR A 172 11.69 -5.57 -15.51
CA TYR A 172 10.92 -6.06 -14.37
C TYR A 172 9.45 -6.28 -14.75
N ASP A 173 8.87 -7.34 -14.23
CA ASP A 173 7.44 -7.69 -14.39
C ASP A 173 6.53 -6.98 -13.37
N TYR A 174 7.12 -6.33 -12.38
CA TYR A 174 6.42 -5.51 -11.39
C TYR A 174 7.29 -4.33 -10.97
N VAL A 175 6.75 -3.13 -11.06
CA VAL A 175 7.44 -1.87 -10.74
C VAL A 175 6.54 -0.97 -9.91
N ALA A 176 7.10 0.02 -9.22
CA ALA A 176 6.31 0.99 -8.46
C ALA A 176 6.58 2.43 -8.92
N ILE A 177 5.57 3.28 -8.76
CA ILE A 177 5.69 4.74 -8.86
C ILE A 177 5.68 5.32 -7.46
N GLY A 178 6.81 5.88 -7.04
CA GLY A 178 6.99 6.61 -5.77
C GLY A 178 6.73 8.11 -5.90
N GLY A 179 7.10 8.86 -4.85
CA GLY A 179 7.09 10.33 -4.89
C GLY A 179 5.73 11.00 -4.61
N VAL A 180 4.66 10.23 -4.33
CA VAL A 180 3.33 10.79 -4.00
C VAL A 180 3.31 11.34 -2.58
N VAL A 181 3.81 10.58 -1.62
CA VAL A 181 3.84 10.95 -0.20
C VAL A 181 4.87 12.05 0.06
N SER A 182 6.04 11.98 -0.57
CA SER A 182 7.09 13.02 -0.46
C SER A 182 6.71 14.35 -1.12
N GLY A 183 5.63 14.37 -1.94
CA GLY A 183 5.20 15.57 -2.67
C GLY A 183 6.02 15.87 -3.94
N GLU A 184 6.91 14.99 -4.36
CA GLU A 184 7.62 15.07 -5.64
C GLU A 184 6.61 15.06 -6.81
N ILE A 185 5.54 14.26 -6.67
CA ILE A 185 4.42 14.22 -7.60
C ILE A 185 3.25 15.00 -7.01
N LYS A 186 3.04 16.20 -7.51
CA LYS A 186 1.94 17.07 -7.09
C LYS A 186 0.59 16.55 -7.61
N ARG A 187 -0.50 16.89 -6.91
CA ARG A 187 -1.86 16.45 -7.28
C ARG A 187 -2.23 16.75 -8.74
N GLY A 188 -1.87 17.92 -9.26
CA GLY A 188 -2.14 18.31 -10.65
C GLY A 188 -1.33 17.52 -11.70
N GLU A 189 -0.30 16.81 -11.28
CA GLU A 189 0.57 16.02 -12.16
C GLU A 189 0.13 14.56 -12.27
N ARG A 190 -0.80 14.10 -11.41
CA ARG A 190 -1.27 12.69 -11.41
C ARG A 190 -1.91 12.23 -12.72
N LYS A 191 -2.21 13.18 -13.63
CA LYS A 191 -2.66 12.88 -14.99
C LYS A 191 -1.67 12.02 -15.80
N PHE A 192 -0.41 11.97 -15.44
CA PHE A 192 0.58 11.12 -16.11
C PHE A 192 0.56 9.67 -15.64
N PHE A 193 -0.14 9.30 -14.54
CA PHE A 193 -0.17 7.93 -14.05
C PHE A 193 -0.65 6.95 -15.10
N ASN A 194 -1.81 7.22 -15.74
CA ASN A 194 -2.33 6.30 -16.75
C ASN A 194 -1.37 6.15 -17.94
N PRO A 195 -0.82 7.20 -18.57
CA PRO A 195 0.22 7.04 -19.57
C PRO A 195 1.44 6.23 -19.12
N MET A 196 1.87 6.35 -17.85
CA MET A 196 2.98 5.55 -17.33
C MET A 196 2.58 4.08 -17.17
N CYS A 197 1.38 3.82 -16.65
CA CYS A 197 0.83 2.47 -16.58
C CYS A 197 0.71 1.84 -17.98
N ASP A 198 0.20 2.58 -18.97
CA ASP A 198 0.05 2.08 -20.33
C ASP A 198 1.40 1.65 -20.95
N ILE A 199 2.48 2.39 -20.67
CA ILE A 199 3.84 2.02 -21.10
C ILE A 199 4.27 0.70 -20.44
N ALA A 200 3.98 0.50 -19.15
CA ALA A 200 4.34 -0.71 -18.42
C ALA A 200 3.51 -1.92 -18.90
N HIS A 201 2.20 -1.73 -19.01
CA HIS A 201 1.27 -2.79 -19.46
C HIS A 201 1.57 -3.28 -20.87
N ALA A 202 2.05 -2.40 -21.76
CA ALA A 202 2.54 -2.81 -23.08
C ALA A 202 3.76 -3.75 -23.03
N GLN A 203 4.41 -3.88 -21.88
CA GLN A 203 5.49 -4.83 -21.60
C GLN A 203 5.05 -6.00 -20.68
N ASN A 204 3.74 -6.15 -20.42
CA ASN A 204 3.17 -7.06 -19.41
C ASN A 204 3.69 -6.81 -17.99
N THR A 205 4.10 -5.59 -17.70
CA THR A 205 4.64 -5.19 -16.38
C THR A 205 3.53 -4.57 -15.55
N ARG A 206 3.30 -5.10 -14.34
CA ARG A 206 2.37 -4.55 -13.35
C ARG A 206 2.94 -3.28 -12.72
N VAL A 207 2.05 -2.40 -12.28
CA VAL A 207 2.41 -1.11 -11.66
C VAL A 207 1.75 -0.95 -10.30
N HIS A 208 2.58 -0.71 -9.28
CA HIS A 208 2.13 -0.30 -7.94
C HIS A 208 2.24 1.21 -7.76
N GLY A 209 1.21 1.83 -7.21
CA GLY A 209 1.23 3.25 -6.83
C GLY A 209 1.49 3.42 -5.34
N LEU A 210 2.74 3.77 -4.94
CA LEU A 210 3.11 3.96 -3.54
C LEU A 210 2.42 5.18 -2.93
N GLY A 211 1.66 4.97 -1.85
CA GLY A 211 0.93 6.00 -1.13
C GLY A 211 -0.21 6.65 -1.94
N VAL A 212 -0.68 5.99 -3.00
CA VAL A 212 -1.78 6.49 -3.82
C VAL A 212 -3.12 6.18 -3.17
N SER A 213 -3.79 7.22 -2.71
CA SER A 213 -5.07 7.14 -2.01
C SER A 213 -6.22 7.75 -2.80
N PRO A 214 -7.48 7.36 -2.52
CA PRO A 214 -8.65 8.01 -3.11
C PRO A 214 -8.62 9.52 -2.89
N SER A 215 -8.96 10.29 -3.91
CA SER A 215 -8.80 11.75 -3.89
C SER A 215 -9.80 12.51 -3.00
N GLY A 216 -10.69 11.84 -2.28
CA GLY A 216 -11.68 12.48 -1.41
C GLY A 216 -11.26 12.64 0.06
N MET A 217 -10.10 12.11 0.45
CA MET A 217 -9.67 12.07 1.85
C MET A 217 -9.20 13.42 2.43
N THR A 218 -9.01 14.43 1.61
CA THR A 218 -8.47 15.74 2.02
C THR A 218 -9.52 16.83 2.22
N GLY A 219 -10.80 16.48 2.43
CA GLY A 219 -11.88 17.44 2.68
C GLY A 219 -12.32 18.28 1.46
N ALA A 220 -11.69 18.14 0.32
CA ALA A 220 -12.16 18.77 -0.91
C ALA A 220 -13.34 17.97 -1.46
N VAL A 221 -14.42 18.66 -1.81
CA VAL A 221 -15.54 18.06 -2.59
C VAL A 221 -14.94 17.53 -3.89
N VAL A 222 -14.95 16.21 -4.03
CA VAL A 222 -14.40 15.56 -5.22
C VAL A 222 -15.58 15.25 -6.14
N PRO A 223 -15.51 15.63 -7.43
CA PRO A 223 -16.54 15.28 -8.39
C PRO A 223 -16.81 13.76 -8.39
N SER A 224 -18.04 13.37 -8.57
CA SER A 224 -18.43 11.96 -8.70
C SER A 224 -17.61 11.30 -9.81
N GLY A 225 -16.90 10.21 -9.50
CA GLY A 225 -16.07 9.48 -10.46
C GLY A 225 -14.56 9.56 -10.26
N THR A 226 -14.08 10.20 -9.17
CA THR A 226 -12.63 10.39 -8.91
C THR A 226 -12.04 9.46 -7.85
N GLY A 227 -12.54 8.23 -7.74
CA GLY A 227 -11.92 7.16 -6.94
C GLY A 227 -10.63 6.63 -7.58
N LEU A 228 -10.05 5.61 -6.95
CA LEU A 228 -8.87 4.92 -7.51
C LEU A 228 -9.15 4.26 -8.86
N GLN A 229 -10.40 3.97 -9.18
CA GLN A 229 -10.86 3.39 -10.45
C GLN A 229 -10.46 4.21 -11.68
N GLN A 230 -10.17 5.51 -11.52
CA GLN A 230 -9.69 6.35 -12.61
C GLN A 230 -8.27 6.03 -13.04
N TYR A 231 -7.50 5.37 -12.19
CA TYR A 231 -6.11 5.01 -12.44
C TYR A 231 -5.98 3.56 -12.88
N ARG A 232 -4.98 3.29 -13.71
CA ARG A 232 -4.66 1.98 -14.26
C ARG A 232 -3.57 1.25 -13.47
N PHE A 233 -3.43 1.54 -12.18
CA PHE A 233 -2.55 0.77 -11.32
C PHE A 233 -3.07 -0.65 -11.12
N ASP A 234 -2.18 -1.62 -11.04
CA ASP A 234 -2.51 -2.99 -10.65
C ASP A 234 -2.69 -3.09 -9.14
N SER A 235 -1.92 -2.30 -8.40
CA SER A 235 -2.09 -2.16 -6.96
C SER A 235 -1.69 -0.77 -6.46
N VAL A 236 -2.17 -0.44 -5.27
CA VAL A 236 -1.81 0.76 -4.52
C VAL A 236 -1.76 0.45 -3.03
N ASP A 237 -1.13 1.33 -2.24
CA ASP A 237 -1.20 1.24 -0.78
C ASP A 237 -1.68 2.55 -0.14
N SER A 238 -2.16 2.44 1.09
CA SER A 238 -2.60 3.60 1.85
C SER A 238 -2.54 3.40 3.36
N THR A 239 -2.03 4.41 4.07
CA THR A 239 -2.11 4.55 5.52
C THR A 239 -3.30 5.43 5.97
N ASN A 240 -4.12 5.92 5.06
CA ASN A 240 -5.16 6.93 5.35
C ASN A 240 -6.22 6.46 6.33
N TRP A 241 -6.47 5.15 6.45
CA TRP A 241 -7.37 4.61 7.46
C TRP A 241 -6.91 4.94 8.89
N THR A 242 -5.60 5.15 9.10
CA THR A 242 -5.02 5.49 10.39
C THR A 242 -5.17 6.96 10.75
N MET A 243 -5.36 7.83 9.76
CA MET A 243 -5.36 9.28 9.94
C MET A 243 -6.57 9.80 10.71
N GLY A 244 -7.72 9.14 10.61
CA GLY A 244 -8.95 9.54 11.27
C GLY A 244 -8.82 9.66 12.78
N ASN A 245 -8.00 8.81 13.41
CA ASN A 245 -7.76 8.80 14.84
C ASN A 245 -7.06 10.08 15.34
N ARG A 246 -6.17 10.63 14.50
CA ARG A 246 -5.40 11.83 14.81
C ARG A 246 -6.14 13.10 14.47
N ALA A 247 -6.85 13.10 13.34
CA ALA A 247 -7.50 14.27 12.76
C ALA A 247 -8.98 14.42 13.11
N GLY A 248 -9.56 13.48 13.89
CA GLY A 248 -10.93 13.59 14.39
C GLY A 248 -12.00 13.36 13.34
N PHE A 249 -11.79 12.43 12.41
CA PHE A 249 -12.80 12.00 11.42
C PHE A 249 -12.89 10.47 11.35
N ILE A 250 -13.95 9.98 10.76
CA ILE A 250 -14.11 8.59 10.36
C ILE A 250 -14.15 8.48 8.84
N CYS A 251 -13.71 7.32 8.34
CA CYS A 251 -13.87 6.93 6.95
C CYS A 251 -15.15 6.13 6.79
N TYR A 252 -15.82 6.23 5.65
CA TYR A 252 -16.86 5.30 5.28
C TYR A 252 -16.81 4.99 3.79
N PHE A 253 -17.14 3.75 3.45
CA PHE A 253 -17.25 3.30 2.07
C PHE A 253 -18.68 3.53 1.59
N ASP A 254 -18.85 4.29 0.50
CA ASP A 254 -20.16 4.68 -0.05
C ASP A 254 -20.65 3.78 -1.19
N GLY A 255 -20.02 2.60 -1.36
CA GLY A 255 -20.29 1.70 -2.47
C GLY A 255 -19.35 1.92 -3.70
N ARG A 256 -18.59 3.01 -3.75
CA ARG A 256 -17.66 3.34 -4.86
C ARG A 256 -16.30 3.81 -4.40
N THR A 257 -16.24 4.57 -3.33
CA THR A 257 -14.99 5.15 -2.82
C THR A 257 -15.07 5.36 -1.31
N ILE A 258 -13.90 5.60 -0.71
CA ILE A 258 -13.82 6.01 0.69
C ILE A 258 -14.07 7.50 0.80
N LYS A 259 -14.97 7.87 1.69
CA LYS A 259 -15.27 9.24 2.08
C LYS A 259 -14.89 9.51 3.52
N ARG A 260 -14.75 10.78 3.83
CA ARG A 260 -14.48 11.27 5.17
C ARG A 260 -15.76 11.87 5.75
N LEU A 261 -16.02 11.57 7.03
CA LEU A 261 -17.05 12.22 7.85
C LEU A 261 -16.36 12.82 9.08
N ASP A 262 -16.38 14.13 9.20
CA ASP A 262 -15.82 14.81 10.36
C ASP A 262 -16.74 14.62 11.57
N LYS A 263 -16.14 14.50 12.76
CA LYS A 263 -16.91 14.41 14.00
C LYS A 263 -17.72 15.71 14.21
N PRO A 264 -18.92 15.66 14.78
CA PRO A 264 -19.64 16.86 15.18
C PRO A 264 -18.85 17.70 16.16
N GLU A 265 -18.99 19.03 16.06
CA GLU A 265 -18.34 19.97 16.98
C GLU A 265 -18.73 19.66 18.44
N GLY A 266 -17.78 19.79 19.36
CA GLY A 266 -17.99 19.51 20.78
C GLY A 266 -18.05 18.03 21.17
N THR A 267 -17.98 17.08 20.23
CA THR A 267 -17.99 15.65 20.53
C THR A 267 -16.57 15.09 20.71
N LYS A 268 -16.45 14.07 21.58
CA LYS A 268 -15.23 13.28 21.74
C LYS A 268 -15.38 11.94 21.00
N MET A 269 -14.39 11.60 20.20
CA MET A 269 -14.31 10.31 19.53
C MET A 269 -13.25 9.43 20.20
N LYS A 270 -13.63 8.17 20.50
CA LYS A 270 -12.68 7.20 21.03
C LYS A 270 -11.76 6.74 19.89
N ALA A 271 -10.46 7.06 19.98
CA ALA A 271 -9.49 6.79 18.91
C ALA A 271 -9.45 5.30 18.50
N ARG A 272 -9.58 4.39 19.48
CA ARG A 272 -9.61 2.95 19.21
C ARG A 272 -10.82 2.54 18.37
N GLU A 273 -12.01 3.03 18.73
CA GLU A 273 -13.23 2.71 17.98
C GLU A 273 -13.24 3.32 16.58
N ALA A 274 -12.70 4.54 16.45
CA ALA A 274 -12.52 5.16 15.15
C ALA A 274 -11.53 4.37 14.26
N ALA A 275 -10.44 3.85 14.83
CA ALA A 275 -9.48 3.03 14.11
C ALA A 275 -10.12 1.73 13.59
N LYS A 276 -10.88 1.05 14.45
CA LYS A 276 -11.60 -0.17 14.09
C LYS A 276 -12.61 0.09 12.97
N HIS A 277 -13.41 1.13 13.11
CA HIS A 277 -14.40 1.52 12.11
C HIS A 277 -13.70 1.83 10.77
N ASN A 278 -12.69 2.69 10.78
CA ASN A 278 -11.99 3.07 9.56
C ASN A 278 -11.35 1.87 8.85
N PHE A 279 -10.75 0.95 9.61
CA PHE A 279 -10.15 -0.25 9.03
C PHE A 279 -11.21 -1.12 8.34
N ARG A 280 -12.37 -1.33 8.98
CA ARG A 280 -13.47 -2.09 8.38
C ARG A 280 -13.95 -1.48 7.07
N GLU A 281 -14.14 -0.17 7.05
CA GLU A 281 -14.57 0.53 5.84
C GLU A 281 -13.53 0.43 4.71
N TRP A 282 -12.24 0.50 5.06
CA TRP A 282 -11.18 0.30 4.10
C TRP A 282 -11.06 -1.14 3.61
N VAL A 283 -11.37 -2.15 4.42
CA VAL A 283 -11.46 -3.55 3.98
C VAL A 283 -12.60 -3.75 2.98
N LYS A 284 -13.78 -3.14 3.23
CA LYS A 284 -14.87 -3.13 2.25
C LYS A 284 -14.41 -2.53 0.91
N TYR A 285 -13.73 -1.40 0.97
CA TYR A 285 -13.19 -0.75 -0.22
C TYR A 285 -12.12 -1.60 -0.93
N GLN A 286 -11.24 -2.25 -0.19
CA GLN A 286 -10.24 -3.18 -0.73
C GLN A 286 -10.92 -4.30 -1.56
N ARG A 287 -11.97 -4.90 -1.01
CA ARG A 287 -12.77 -5.93 -1.69
C ARG A 287 -13.46 -5.40 -2.94
N TYR A 288 -14.12 -4.26 -2.82
CA TYR A 288 -14.74 -3.60 -3.97
C TYR A 288 -13.72 -3.34 -5.09
N MET A 289 -12.56 -2.76 -4.77
CA MET A 289 -11.53 -2.43 -5.75
C MET A 289 -10.93 -3.66 -6.42
N LYS A 290 -10.91 -4.80 -5.75
CA LYS A 290 -10.48 -6.07 -6.35
C LYS A 290 -11.33 -6.43 -7.58
N HIS A 291 -12.60 -6.05 -7.60
CA HIS A 291 -13.53 -6.32 -8.71
C HIS A 291 -13.72 -5.11 -9.64
N ALA A 292 -13.83 -3.92 -9.09
CA ALA A 292 -14.14 -2.69 -9.81
C ALA A 292 -12.91 -1.91 -10.32
N GLY A 293 -11.72 -2.21 -9.79
CA GLY A 293 -10.48 -1.57 -10.21
C GLY A 293 -9.94 -2.12 -11.52
N TRP A 294 -9.08 -1.34 -12.16
CA TRP A 294 -8.38 -1.76 -13.36
C TRP A 294 -7.53 -3.01 -13.10
N ARG A 295 -7.37 -3.87 -14.11
CA ARG A 295 -6.51 -5.05 -14.08
C ARG A 295 -5.82 -5.22 -15.42
N LEU A 296 -4.59 -5.66 -15.38
CA LEU A 296 -3.93 -6.23 -16.54
C LEU A 296 -4.64 -7.57 -16.85
N GLU A 297 -5.19 -7.71 -18.04
CA GLU A 297 -5.74 -8.99 -18.50
C GLU A 297 -4.57 -9.98 -18.69
N PRO A 298 -4.75 -11.24 -18.30
CA PRO A 298 -3.71 -12.26 -18.40
C PRO A 298 -3.31 -12.57 -19.85
#